data_78e5ff212830e6fa48bbd07d209072d5
#
_entry.id   78e5ff212830e6fa48bbd07d209072d5
#
_cell.length_a   1.000
_cell.length_b   1.000
_cell.length_c   1.000
_cell.angle_alpha   90.00
_cell.angle_beta   90.00
_cell.angle_gamma   90.00
#
_symmetry.space_group_name_H-M   'P 1'
#
loop_
_entity.id
_entity.type
_entity.pdbx_description
1 polymer ?
#
loop_
_entity_poly.entity_id
_entity_poly.type
_entity_poly.pdbx_seq_one_letter_code
_entity_poly.pdbx_strand_id
1 'polypeptide(L)'
;MALEDVYKRNLHHRTHRAGWLRAAVLGANDGLVSTASLMIGVAAARAEQGFLVTAGAAGIAAGAMSMAVGEYVSVRSQNDIEESDRLLEIEHLSIDPDGELEELVHIYMERGLTRDLAVQVAEAMHKKDPLEAHLRDELGQHPHTKAQIGRAHV
;
A
#
# COMPACT_ATOMS: atom_id res chain seq x y z
N MET A 1 -2.69 35.46 5.73
CA MET A 1 -2.80 34.01 5.44
C MET A 1 -1.37 33.53 5.25
N ALA A 2 -0.85 32.76 6.19
CA ALA A 2 0.55 32.35 6.18
C ALA A 2 0.80 31.30 5.08
N LEU A 3 1.99 31.30 4.47
CA LEU A 3 2.39 30.30 3.47
C LEU A 3 2.25 28.86 3.99
N GLU A 4 2.40 28.69 5.29
CA GLU A 4 2.22 27.41 6.00
C GLU A 4 0.78 26.87 5.91
N ASP A 5 -0.23 27.74 5.96
CA ASP A 5 -1.65 27.33 5.81
C ASP A 5 -1.99 26.91 4.37
N VAL A 6 -1.34 27.52 3.38
CA VAL A 6 -1.49 27.15 1.97
C VAL A 6 -0.83 25.80 1.71
N TYR A 7 0.33 25.56 2.29
CA TYR A 7 1.07 24.31 2.17
C TYR A 7 0.31 23.14 2.82
N LYS A 8 -0.20 23.32 4.03
CA LYS A 8 -1.01 22.30 4.73
C LYS A 8 -2.32 21.97 4.02
N ARG A 9 -2.95 22.93 3.34
CA ARG A 9 -4.19 22.73 2.61
C ARG A 9 -4.03 21.87 1.36
N ASN A 10 -2.86 21.91 0.72
CA ASN A 10 -2.55 21.12 -0.49
C ASN A 10 -2.16 19.66 -0.19
N LEU A 11 -1.90 19.30 1.08
CA LEU A 11 -1.51 17.95 1.48
C LEU A 11 -2.70 16.98 1.64
N HIS A 12 -3.93 17.47 1.58
CA HIS A 12 -5.11 16.60 1.57
C HIS A 12 -5.40 16.05 0.16
N HIS A 13 -4.40 15.38 -0.43
CA HIS A 13 -4.63 14.65 -1.66
C HIS A 13 -5.59 13.48 -1.41
N ARG A 14 -6.60 13.37 -2.29
CA ARG A 14 -7.64 12.30 -2.24
C ARG A 14 -7.11 10.92 -2.61
N THR A 15 -5.79 10.74 -2.69
CA THR A 15 -5.12 9.49 -3.07
C THR A 15 -5.47 8.31 -2.17
N HIS A 16 -5.65 8.55 -0.87
CA HIS A 16 -6.11 7.50 0.06
C HIS A 16 -7.53 6.98 -0.23
N ARG A 17 -8.39 7.81 -0.83
CA ARG A 17 -9.75 7.39 -1.21
C ARG A 17 -9.77 6.60 -2.51
N ALA A 18 -8.77 6.77 -3.37
CA ALA A 18 -8.70 6.08 -4.65
C ALA A 18 -8.41 4.58 -4.48
N GLY A 19 -7.65 4.18 -3.46
CA GLY A 19 -7.29 2.79 -3.20
C GLY A 19 -8.50 1.95 -2.80
N TRP A 20 -9.23 2.36 -1.77
CA TRP A 20 -10.38 1.60 -1.31
C TRP A 20 -11.55 1.63 -2.30
N LEU A 21 -11.77 2.74 -2.98
CA LEU A 21 -12.82 2.82 -4.00
C LEU A 21 -12.54 1.87 -5.17
N ARG A 22 -11.28 1.78 -5.61
CA ARG A 22 -10.88 0.81 -6.63
C ARG A 22 -11.12 -0.63 -6.16
N ALA A 23 -10.70 -0.97 -4.94
CA ALA A 23 -10.92 -2.30 -4.37
C ALA A 23 -12.41 -2.62 -4.26
N ALA A 24 -13.24 -1.66 -3.79
CA ALA A 24 -14.67 -1.82 -3.69
C ALA A 24 -15.34 -2.02 -5.07
N VAL A 25 -14.96 -1.23 -6.08
CA VAL A 25 -15.53 -1.35 -7.43
C VAL A 25 -15.10 -2.66 -8.10
N LEU A 26 -13.82 -3.03 -8.00
CA LEU A 26 -13.34 -4.30 -8.54
C LEU A 26 -14.00 -5.48 -7.85
N GLY A 27 -14.12 -5.44 -6.55
CA GLY A 27 -14.77 -6.49 -5.78
C GLY A 27 -16.26 -6.61 -6.03
N ALA A 28 -16.97 -5.50 -6.16
CA ALA A 28 -18.37 -5.52 -6.51
C ALA A 28 -18.59 -6.10 -7.93
N ASN A 29 -17.75 -5.72 -8.88
CA ASN A 29 -17.85 -6.24 -10.25
C ASN A 29 -17.55 -7.74 -10.30
N ASP A 30 -16.50 -8.21 -9.66
CA ASP A 30 -16.13 -9.63 -9.61
C ASP A 30 -17.22 -10.46 -8.89
N GLY A 31 -17.70 -9.96 -7.75
CA GLY A 31 -18.80 -10.60 -7.01
C GLY A 31 -20.11 -10.69 -7.81
N LEU A 32 -20.45 -9.65 -8.58
CA LEU A 32 -21.62 -9.67 -9.44
C LEU A 32 -21.48 -10.68 -10.57
N VAL A 33 -20.34 -10.70 -11.26
CA VAL A 33 -20.10 -11.61 -12.40
C VAL A 33 -20.08 -13.07 -11.94
N SER A 34 -19.35 -13.38 -10.88
CA SER A 34 -19.23 -14.74 -10.36
C SER A 34 -20.54 -15.25 -9.78
N THR A 35 -21.26 -14.43 -9.01
CA THR A 35 -22.57 -14.80 -8.47
C THR A 35 -23.63 -14.96 -9.58
N ALA A 36 -23.66 -14.05 -10.56
CA ALA A 36 -24.56 -14.16 -11.69
C ALA A 36 -24.30 -15.45 -12.50
N SER A 37 -23.05 -15.78 -12.76
CA SER A 37 -22.64 -17.00 -13.46
C SER A 37 -23.09 -18.27 -12.70
N LEU A 38 -22.90 -18.28 -11.39
CA LEU A 38 -23.39 -19.37 -10.52
C LEU A 38 -24.91 -19.51 -10.61
N MET A 39 -25.63 -18.39 -10.49
CA MET A 39 -27.11 -18.39 -10.54
C MET A 39 -27.63 -18.83 -11.89
N ILE A 40 -27.01 -18.45 -12.99
CA ILE A 40 -27.35 -18.90 -14.35
C ILE A 40 -27.16 -20.44 -14.47
N GLY A 41 -26.04 -20.95 -13.94
CA GLY A 41 -25.78 -22.40 -13.92
C GLY A 41 -26.85 -23.18 -13.13
N VAL A 42 -27.19 -22.69 -11.94
CA VAL A 42 -28.27 -23.33 -11.10
C VAL A 42 -29.62 -23.23 -11.77
N ALA A 43 -29.95 -22.09 -12.40
CA ALA A 43 -31.22 -21.92 -13.13
C ALA A 43 -31.30 -22.88 -14.37
N ALA A 44 -30.20 -23.02 -15.11
CA ALA A 44 -30.13 -23.95 -16.25
C ALA A 44 -30.34 -25.43 -15.84
N ALA A 45 -29.98 -25.79 -14.61
CA ALA A 45 -30.23 -27.11 -14.03
C ALA A 45 -31.69 -27.33 -13.61
N ARG A 46 -32.59 -26.37 -13.90
CA ARG A 46 -34.03 -26.39 -13.53
C ARG A 46 -34.25 -26.51 -12.00
N ALA A 47 -33.38 -25.94 -11.20
CA ALA A 47 -33.55 -25.92 -9.76
C ALA A 47 -34.77 -25.08 -9.36
N GLU A 48 -35.37 -25.42 -8.24
CA GLU A 48 -36.45 -24.64 -7.66
C GLU A 48 -35.97 -23.25 -7.24
N GLN A 49 -36.89 -22.29 -7.22
CA GLN A 49 -36.57 -20.89 -6.89
C GLN A 49 -35.87 -20.72 -5.53
N GLY A 50 -36.20 -21.56 -4.54
CA GLY A 50 -35.56 -21.57 -3.23
C GLY A 50 -34.06 -21.90 -3.29
N PHE A 51 -33.68 -22.86 -4.13
CA PHE A 51 -32.26 -23.20 -4.37
C PHE A 51 -31.50 -22.08 -5.05
N LEU A 52 -32.15 -21.40 -5.99
CA LEU A 52 -31.53 -20.27 -6.70
C LEU A 52 -31.19 -19.12 -5.73
N VAL A 53 -32.14 -18.74 -4.87
CA VAL A 53 -31.92 -17.69 -3.86
C VAL A 53 -30.83 -18.09 -2.87
N THR A 54 -30.86 -19.35 -2.39
CA THR A 54 -29.84 -19.84 -1.46
C THR A 54 -28.45 -19.87 -2.09
N ALA A 55 -28.32 -20.32 -3.34
CA ALA A 55 -27.04 -20.33 -4.07
C ALA A 55 -26.50 -18.94 -4.30
N GLY A 56 -27.37 -17.98 -4.64
CA GLY A 56 -26.99 -16.58 -4.78
C GLY A 56 -26.47 -15.95 -3.47
N ALA A 57 -27.21 -16.16 -2.37
CA ALA A 57 -26.80 -15.66 -1.05
C ALA A 57 -25.49 -16.30 -0.57
N ALA A 58 -25.34 -17.63 -0.75
CA ALA A 58 -24.09 -18.31 -0.43
C ALA A 58 -22.91 -17.83 -1.29
N GLY A 59 -23.13 -17.60 -2.59
CA GLY A 59 -22.12 -17.08 -3.50
C GLY A 59 -21.64 -15.68 -3.08
N ILE A 60 -22.55 -14.78 -2.72
CA ILE A 60 -22.22 -13.44 -2.22
C ILE A 60 -21.41 -13.53 -0.90
N ALA A 61 -21.88 -14.34 0.04
CA ALA A 61 -21.20 -14.51 1.33
C ALA A 61 -19.80 -15.10 1.16
N ALA A 62 -19.62 -16.13 0.33
CA ALA A 62 -18.34 -16.74 0.05
C ALA A 62 -17.39 -15.77 -0.64
N GLY A 63 -17.86 -15.02 -1.65
CA GLY A 63 -17.07 -14.01 -2.33
C GLY A 63 -16.61 -12.89 -1.41
N ALA A 64 -17.51 -12.36 -0.57
CA ALA A 64 -17.16 -11.32 0.40
C ALA A 64 -16.11 -11.79 1.41
N MET A 65 -16.26 -13.01 1.94
CA MET A 65 -15.27 -13.58 2.87
C MET A 65 -13.92 -13.83 2.20
N SER A 66 -13.91 -14.38 0.98
CA SER A 66 -12.67 -14.61 0.20
C SER A 66 -11.88 -13.32 0.00
N MET A 67 -12.57 -12.25 -0.42
CA MET A 67 -11.95 -10.94 -0.63
C MET A 67 -11.42 -10.33 0.67
N ALA A 68 -12.19 -10.42 1.77
CA ALA A 68 -11.77 -9.91 3.07
C ALA A 68 -10.51 -10.60 3.57
N VAL A 69 -10.43 -11.93 3.43
CA VAL A 69 -9.24 -12.72 3.78
C VAL A 69 -8.06 -12.36 2.86
N GLY A 70 -8.29 -12.26 1.55
CA GLY A 70 -7.27 -11.88 0.57
C GLY A 70 -6.65 -10.51 0.88
N GLU A 71 -7.47 -9.51 1.16
CA GLU A 71 -7.01 -8.17 1.55
C GLU A 71 -6.23 -8.20 2.87
N TYR A 72 -6.75 -8.91 3.88
CA TYR A 72 -6.05 -9.06 5.15
C TYR A 72 -4.65 -9.67 4.97
N VAL A 73 -4.54 -10.77 4.22
CA VAL A 73 -3.26 -11.46 3.98
C VAL A 73 -2.31 -10.55 3.19
N SER A 74 -2.81 -9.85 2.16
CA SER A 74 -2.02 -8.93 1.34
C SER A 74 -1.42 -7.81 2.18
N VAL A 75 -2.25 -7.11 2.97
CA VAL A 75 -1.78 -6.02 3.84
C VAL A 75 -0.81 -6.53 4.92
N ARG A 76 -1.09 -7.70 5.48
CA ARG A 76 -0.20 -8.30 6.48
C ARG A 76 1.17 -8.64 5.90
N SER A 77 1.17 -9.28 4.71
CA SER A 77 2.40 -9.62 4.00
C SER A 77 3.23 -8.39 3.64
N GLN A 78 2.57 -7.30 3.20
CA GLN A 78 3.26 -6.05 2.91
C GLN A 78 3.92 -5.46 4.17
N ASN A 79 3.22 -5.44 5.29
CA ASN A 79 3.80 -4.96 6.56
C ASN A 79 4.98 -5.81 7.03
N ASP A 80 4.91 -7.13 6.83
CA ASP A 80 6.00 -8.04 7.21
C ASP A 80 7.24 -7.84 6.31
N ILE A 81 7.05 -7.54 5.01
CA ILE A 81 8.14 -7.17 4.08
C ILE A 81 8.75 -5.83 4.49
N GLU A 82 7.94 -4.79 4.70
CA GLU A 82 8.42 -3.46 5.12
C GLU A 82 9.24 -3.52 6.43
N GLU A 83 8.81 -4.35 7.38
CA GLU A 83 9.57 -4.53 8.63
C GLU A 83 10.87 -5.32 8.41
N SER A 84 10.86 -6.32 7.52
CA SER A 84 12.07 -7.06 7.15
C SER A 84 13.10 -6.16 6.47
N ASP A 85 12.67 -5.34 5.52
CA ASP A 85 13.52 -4.37 4.83
C ASP A 85 14.11 -3.35 5.81
N ARG A 86 13.26 -2.87 6.74
CA ARG A 86 13.70 -1.94 7.78
C ARG A 86 14.78 -2.54 8.70
N LEU A 87 14.65 -3.81 9.08
CA LEU A 87 15.66 -4.49 9.90
C LEU A 87 16.96 -4.70 9.14
N LEU A 88 16.87 -5.03 7.86
CA LEU A 88 18.03 -5.18 6.98
C LEU A 88 18.77 -3.85 6.84
N GLU A 89 18.05 -2.76 6.65
CA GLU A 89 18.61 -1.41 6.54
C GLU A 89 19.34 -0.97 7.82
N ILE A 90 18.78 -1.28 8.99
CA ILE A 90 19.47 -1.04 10.27
C ILE A 90 20.79 -1.81 10.34
N GLU A 91 20.81 -3.06 9.86
CA GLU A 91 22.01 -3.88 9.81
C GLU A 91 23.05 -3.26 8.87
N HIS A 92 22.70 -2.87 7.66
CA HIS A 92 23.56 -2.23 6.68
C HIS A 92 24.18 -0.94 7.23
N LEU A 93 23.37 -0.05 7.76
CA LEU A 93 23.81 1.20 8.39
C LEU A 93 24.77 0.97 9.56
N SER A 94 24.69 -0.19 10.25
CA SER A 94 25.59 -0.53 11.33
C SER A 94 26.94 -1.12 10.86
N ILE A 95 26.95 -1.78 9.69
CA ILE A 95 28.12 -2.48 9.14
C ILE A 95 28.96 -1.52 8.30
N ASP A 96 28.33 -0.76 7.42
CA ASP A 96 29.03 0.13 6.47
C ASP A 96 28.31 1.49 6.33
N PRO A 97 28.36 2.36 7.34
CA PRO A 97 27.67 3.66 7.30
C PRO A 97 28.21 4.59 6.22
N ASP A 98 29.48 4.45 5.80
CA ASP A 98 30.07 5.26 4.74
C ASP A 98 29.59 4.80 3.36
N GLY A 99 29.45 3.49 3.16
CA GLY A 99 28.87 2.91 1.94
C GLY A 99 27.42 3.31 1.76
N GLU A 100 26.65 3.24 2.83
CA GLU A 100 25.23 3.67 2.83
C GLU A 100 25.07 5.16 2.51
N LEU A 101 25.96 6.01 3.04
CA LEU A 101 25.97 7.43 2.67
C LEU A 101 26.24 7.63 1.16
N GLU A 102 27.20 6.90 0.59
CA GLU A 102 27.51 6.98 -0.84
C GLU A 102 26.34 6.46 -1.71
N GLU A 103 25.59 5.47 -1.22
CA GLU A 103 24.38 4.99 -1.88
C GLU A 103 23.31 6.09 -1.99
N LEU A 104 23.04 6.83 -0.91
CA LEU A 104 22.16 8.00 -0.96
C LEU A 104 22.66 9.04 -1.96
N VAL A 105 23.97 9.28 -2.05
CA VAL A 105 24.56 10.18 -3.06
C VAL A 105 24.21 9.71 -4.47
N HIS A 106 24.36 8.41 -4.74
CA HIS A 106 24.00 7.83 -6.04
C HIS A 106 22.51 8.01 -6.36
N ILE A 107 21.62 7.72 -5.41
CA ILE A 107 20.17 7.90 -5.56
C ILE A 107 19.83 9.35 -5.93
N TYR A 108 20.45 10.33 -5.26
CA TYR A 108 20.21 11.75 -5.58
C TYR A 108 20.81 12.17 -6.93
N MET A 109 21.93 11.59 -7.35
CA MET A 109 22.49 11.81 -8.69
C MET A 109 21.57 11.26 -9.79
N GLU A 110 21.00 10.08 -9.59
CA GLU A 110 20.01 9.51 -10.51
C GLU A 110 18.75 10.38 -10.64
N ARG A 111 18.40 11.10 -9.57
CA ARG A 111 17.31 12.08 -9.56
C ARG A 111 17.67 13.41 -10.22
N GLY A 112 18.89 13.54 -10.74
CA GLY A 112 19.35 14.69 -11.54
C GLY A 112 20.18 15.73 -10.79
N LEU A 113 20.63 15.46 -9.55
CA LEU A 113 21.54 16.35 -8.85
C LEU A 113 22.98 16.17 -9.36
N THR A 114 23.77 17.25 -9.32
CA THR A 114 25.23 17.13 -9.49
C THR A 114 25.81 16.42 -8.28
N ARG A 115 26.96 15.73 -8.43
CA ARG A 115 27.60 14.99 -7.32
C ARG A 115 27.82 15.88 -6.09
N ASP A 116 28.32 17.10 -6.27
CA ASP A 116 28.60 18.03 -5.16
C ASP A 116 27.34 18.39 -4.37
N LEU A 117 26.21 18.55 -5.05
CA LEU A 117 24.93 18.82 -4.40
C LEU A 117 24.33 17.56 -3.77
N ALA A 118 24.46 16.41 -4.45
CA ALA A 118 24.02 15.14 -3.94
C ALA A 118 24.70 14.76 -2.62
N VAL A 119 26.02 14.96 -2.51
CA VAL A 119 26.78 14.77 -1.26
C VAL A 119 26.24 15.66 -0.14
N GLN A 120 26.07 16.96 -0.38
CA GLN A 120 25.55 17.88 0.64
C GLN A 120 24.14 17.48 1.12
N VAL A 121 23.28 17.04 0.20
CA VAL A 121 21.91 16.59 0.54
C VAL A 121 21.96 15.28 1.31
N ALA A 122 22.75 14.29 0.87
CA ALA A 122 22.88 12.99 1.52
C ALA A 122 23.42 13.17 2.95
N GLU A 123 24.48 13.94 3.16
CA GLU A 123 25.03 14.23 4.49
C GLU A 123 24.00 14.90 5.41
N ALA A 124 23.24 15.87 4.89
CA ALA A 124 22.23 16.57 5.66
C ALA A 124 21.09 15.65 6.09
N MET A 125 20.64 14.74 5.20
CA MET A 125 19.59 13.77 5.48
C MET A 125 20.09 12.67 6.44
N HIS A 126 21.28 12.13 6.17
CA HIS A 126 21.91 11.11 7.01
C HIS A 126 22.16 11.62 8.44
N LYS A 127 22.59 12.86 8.59
CA LYS A 127 22.78 13.49 9.93
C LYS A 127 21.47 13.66 10.70
N LYS A 128 20.35 13.85 10.00
CA LYS A 128 19.04 14.02 10.64
C LYS A 128 18.48 12.69 11.11
N ASP A 129 18.34 11.73 10.23
CA ASP A 129 17.88 10.37 10.49
C ASP A 129 18.30 9.50 9.29
N PRO A 130 19.41 8.74 9.42
CA PRO A 130 19.89 7.89 8.33
C PRO A 130 18.87 6.85 7.90
N LEU A 131 18.23 6.17 8.85
CA LEU A 131 17.26 5.14 8.56
C LEU A 131 16.02 5.70 7.82
N GLU A 132 15.48 6.85 8.26
CA GLU A 132 14.36 7.48 7.56
C GLU A 132 14.73 7.89 6.13
N ALA A 133 15.99 8.36 5.92
CA ALA A 133 16.47 8.75 4.60
C ALA A 133 16.47 7.57 3.62
N HIS A 134 17.03 6.42 4.02
CA HIS A 134 17.07 5.20 3.21
C HIS A 134 15.67 4.62 2.98
N LEU A 135 14.89 4.40 4.04
CA LEU A 135 13.52 3.87 3.91
C LEU A 135 12.67 4.68 2.93
N ARG A 136 12.83 6.00 2.93
CA ARG A 136 12.06 6.90 2.06
C ARG A 136 12.63 6.97 0.64
N ASP A 137 13.93 7.18 0.50
CA ASP A 137 14.53 7.59 -0.77
C ASP A 137 15.03 6.39 -1.61
N GLU A 138 15.39 5.29 -0.97
CA GLU A 138 15.76 4.02 -1.59
C GLU A 138 14.53 3.10 -1.72
N LEU A 139 13.90 2.77 -0.60
CA LEU A 139 12.81 1.78 -0.57
C LEU A 139 11.42 2.37 -0.85
N GLY A 140 11.30 3.70 -0.95
CA GLY A 140 10.01 4.36 -1.20
C GLY A 140 9.00 4.23 -0.05
N GLN A 141 9.46 3.82 1.13
CA GLN A 141 8.62 3.64 2.31
C GLN A 141 8.39 4.98 3.00
N HIS A 142 7.16 5.48 2.95
CA HIS A 142 6.79 6.71 3.65
C HIS A 142 6.10 6.42 4.97
N PRO A 143 6.49 7.06 6.10
CA PRO A 143 5.87 6.84 7.41
C PRO A 143 4.35 7.03 7.43
N HIS A 144 3.83 7.82 6.48
CA HIS A 144 2.40 8.14 6.36
C HIS A 144 1.60 7.22 5.42
N THR A 145 2.27 6.31 4.69
CA THR A 145 1.62 5.41 3.71
C THR A 145 1.48 3.97 4.19
N LYS A 146 1.82 3.67 5.46
CA LYS A 146 1.62 2.31 5.99
C LYS A 146 0.19 1.87 5.74
N ALA A 147 0.06 0.73 5.06
CA ALA A 147 -1.22 0.09 4.83
C ALA A 147 -1.87 -0.23 6.19
N GLN A 148 -2.98 0.44 6.53
CA GLN A 148 -3.68 0.26 7.80
C GLN A 148 -4.97 -0.50 7.55
N ILE A 149 -5.06 -1.73 8.11
CA ILE A 149 -6.33 -2.44 8.18
C ILE A 149 -7.17 -1.76 9.26
N GLY A 150 -8.26 -1.13 8.86
CA GLY A 150 -9.38 -0.85 9.75
C GLY A 150 -9.15 0.17 10.86
N ARG A 151 -8.46 1.30 10.66
CA ARG A 151 -8.73 2.47 11.50
C ARG A 151 -10.04 3.13 11.03
N ALA A 152 -11.16 2.60 11.55
CA ALA A 152 -12.34 3.42 11.71
C ALA A 152 -11.96 4.54 12.69
N HIS A 153 -11.96 5.78 12.23
CA HIS A 153 -11.92 6.92 13.13
C HIS A 153 -13.20 6.89 13.95
N VAL A 154 -13.06 6.57 15.23
CA VAL A 154 -14.06 6.90 16.25
C VAL A 154 -13.88 8.38 16.59
#